data_97d78cba1f012e0fc4a4ad45209ae144
#
_entry.id   97d78cba1f012e0fc4a4ad45209ae144
#
_cell.length_a   1.000
_cell.length_b   1.000
_cell.length_c   1.000
_cell.angle_alpha   90.00
_cell.angle_beta   90.00
_cell.angle_gamma   90.00
#
_symmetry.space_group_name_H-M   'P 1'
#
loop_
_entity.id
_entity.type
_entity.pdbx_description
1 polymer ?
#
loop_
_entity_poly.entity_id
_entity_poly.type
_entity_poly.pdbx_seq_one_letter_code
_entity_poly.pdbx_strand_id
1 'polypeptide(L)'
;MLRRAGSSLRHFLLERKSSAGYSSCSREAKMSRPVQARRLEGIDKNIWVEFVKLAATYSKVNLGQGFPDFPAPDFLQEALKRALSEGSHMLHQYTRAFGHPPLVKVLAQIFEKLLGRELDPMTNVMVTVGAYQALFCCFQAFVDEGDEVVVIEPFFDCYESMVKMAGGTSVFVPLRPKAPEDGKLMSSADWQLDPAELASKFSERTKAIVLNSPNNPLGKVFSRGELELIAELCVKHNVLCISDEVYEWLVYDGKEHIRIASLPGMWDRTVTIGSAGKTFSATGWKVGWTVGPDRLLQHVRTVHQNSVYHCATIAQEAVAQGFQRELTLYGKPESYFVQLPRTLQQKRDLLIQSLVAVGIKPIVPEGTYFLVADISEFKSDVPEVPNSDEPYDCRFTKWMMKNKGLAAIPLSTFYSEAHKNNYPNFIRFCFAKEDATLKAANDILQKWKKEKTSS
;
A
#
# COMPACT_ATOMS: atom_id res chain seq x y z
N MET A 1 23.18 51.88 -1.15
CA MET A 1 22.13 52.89 -0.86
C MET A 1 20.79 52.13 -0.92
N LEU A 2 20.33 51.68 0.20
CA LEU A 2 19.51 52.34 1.23
C LEU A 2 18.02 52.24 0.89
N ARG A 3 17.35 51.33 1.63
CA ARG A 3 16.37 51.62 2.71
C ARG A 3 14.95 52.01 2.26
N ARG A 4 14.03 51.22 2.81
CA ARG A 4 12.65 51.56 3.22
C ARG A 4 11.54 51.42 2.18
N ALA A 5 10.73 50.39 2.35
CA ALA A 5 9.30 50.54 2.50
C ALA A 5 8.74 49.31 3.23
N GLY A 6 8.72 49.39 4.54
CA GLY A 6 7.84 48.59 5.39
C GLY A 6 6.58 49.39 5.65
N SER A 7 5.53 48.72 6.10
CA SER A 7 4.25 49.26 6.59
C SER A 7 3.22 49.64 5.51
N SER A 8 2.33 48.68 5.19
CA SER A 8 0.90 49.01 5.02
C SER A 8 0.07 47.71 4.81
N LEU A 9 -0.12 46.95 5.87
CA LEU A 9 -1.12 45.83 5.90
C LEU A 9 -1.63 45.63 7.32
N ARG A 10 -1.96 46.75 8.00
CA ARG A 10 -2.67 46.73 9.26
C ARG A 10 -3.62 47.91 9.35
N HIS A 11 -4.69 47.93 8.56
CA HIS A 11 -5.82 48.86 8.78
C HIS A 11 -7.00 48.49 7.87
N PHE A 12 -7.63 47.34 8.12
CA PHE A 12 -8.97 47.06 7.60
C PHE A 12 -9.74 46.06 8.48
N LEU A 13 -9.72 46.28 9.77
CA LEU A 13 -10.62 45.61 10.69
C LEU A 13 -10.85 46.52 11.91
N LEU A 14 -11.74 47.49 11.75
CA LEU A 14 -12.51 48.03 12.88
C LEU A 14 -13.49 49.08 12.33
N GLU A 15 -14.73 48.95 12.83
CA GLU A 15 -15.84 49.90 12.71
C GLU A 15 -16.83 49.75 11.55
N ARG A 16 -17.83 48.90 11.80
CA ARG A 16 -19.22 49.33 11.69
C ARG A 16 -20.10 48.48 12.60
N LYS A 17 -20.36 48.97 13.83
CA LYS A 17 -21.55 48.62 14.58
C LYS A 17 -22.72 49.42 13.97
N SER A 18 -23.66 48.75 13.37
CA SER A 18 -25.03 49.23 13.23
C SER A 18 -25.96 48.09 13.56
N SER A 19 -26.69 48.27 14.63
CA SER A 19 -27.78 47.45 15.12
C SER A 19 -28.93 47.45 14.11
N ALA A 20 -29.10 46.31 13.44
CA ALA A 20 -30.39 45.97 12.85
C ALA A 20 -30.63 44.49 13.21
N GLY A 21 -31.55 44.24 14.09
CA GLY A 21 -31.97 42.90 14.50
C GLY A 21 -32.55 42.13 13.31
N TYR A 22 -31.75 41.32 12.70
CA TYR A 22 -32.23 40.20 11.87
C TYR A 22 -32.25 38.96 12.75
N SER A 23 -33.43 38.63 13.23
CA SER A 23 -33.75 37.30 13.72
C SER A 23 -33.56 36.34 12.54
N SER A 24 -32.37 35.82 12.39
CA SER A 24 -32.13 34.71 11.48
C SER A 24 -32.64 33.43 12.11
N CYS A 25 -33.91 33.18 11.94
CA CYS A 25 -34.47 31.85 12.06
C CYS A 25 -33.95 31.03 10.86
N SER A 26 -32.72 30.59 10.92
CA SER A 26 -32.19 29.58 10.01
C SER A 26 -32.85 28.26 10.37
N ARG A 27 -34.08 28.01 9.87
CA ARG A 27 -34.57 26.67 9.70
C ARG A 27 -33.57 25.98 8.78
N GLU A 28 -32.65 25.21 9.34
CA GLU A 28 -31.93 24.20 8.56
C GLU A 28 -32.98 23.34 7.87
N ALA A 29 -33.14 23.54 6.58
CA ALA A 29 -34.02 22.71 5.79
C ALA A 29 -33.40 21.29 5.80
N LYS A 30 -33.91 20.44 6.70
CA LYS A 30 -33.53 19.02 6.74
C LYS A 30 -33.89 18.44 5.40
N MET A 31 -32.85 18.07 4.63
CA MET A 31 -33.04 17.34 3.37
C MET A 31 -33.84 16.06 3.69
N SER A 32 -34.94 15.84 2.96
CA SER A 32 -35.82 14.69 3.17
C SER A 32 -35.22 13.37 2.68
N ARG A 33 -34.07 13.42 2.01
CA ARG A 33 -33.32 12.26 1.52
C ARG A 33 -31.90 12.26 2.09
N PRO A 34 -31.32 11.09 2.39
CA PRO A 34 -29.91 10.98 2.79
C PRO A 34 -29.02 11.64 1.73
N VAL A 35 -28.05 12.46 2.18
CA VAL A 35 -27.07 13.11 1.29
C VAL A 35 -26.05 12.10 0.79
N GLN A 36 -25.71 11.14 1.64
CA GLN A 36 -24.70 10.10 1.36
C GLN A 36 -25.29 9.00 0.47
N ALA A 37 -24.53 8.58 -0.53
CA ALA A 37 -24.87 7.40 -1.33
C ALA A 37 -24.78 6.13 -0.47
N ARG A 38 -25.74 5.20 -0.58
CA ARG A 38 -25.79 3.94 0.21
C ARG A 38 -24.49 3.13 0.17
N ARG A 39 -23.82 3.09 -0.99
CA ARG A 39 -22.54 2.38 -1.15
C ARG A 39 -21.38 2.93 -0.31
N LEU A 40 -21.54 4.12 0.30
CA LEU A 40 -20.52 4.72 1.17
C LEU A 40 -20.80 4.48 2.67
N GLU A 41 -21.93 3.87 3.02
CA GLU A 41 -22.25 3.58 4.42
C GLU A 41 -21.26 2.62 5.03
N GLY A 42 -20.64 3.01 6.16
CA GLY A 42 -19.70 2.19 6.93
C GLY A 42 -18.26 2.14 6.39
N ILE A 43 -17.96 2.85 5.28
CA ILE A 43 -16.58 2.99 4.78
C ILE A 43 -16.02 4.41 5.00
N ASP A 44 -16.77 5.28 5.65
CA ASP A 44 -16.39 6.65 6.01
C ASP A 44 -15.45 6.73 7.22
N LYS A 45 -15.36 5.66 8.01
CA LYS A 45 -14.46 5.57 9.16
C LYS A 45 -13.07 5.09 8.71
N ASN A 46 -12.14 6.03 8.64
CA ASN A 46 -10.75 5.72 8.29
C ASN A 46 -9.87 5.74 9.56
N ILE A 47 -9.53 4.57 10.05
CA ILE A 47 -8.67 4.38 11.22
C ILE A 47 -7.25 5.00 11.02
N TRP A 48 -6.78 5.07 9.78
CA TRP A 48 -5.50 5.71 9.45
C TRP A 48 -5.44 7.18 9.86
N VAL A 49 -6.55 7.91 9.75
CA VAL A 49 -6.63 9.32 10.15
C VAL A 49 -6.31 9.46 11.65
N GLU A 50 -6.84 8.57 12.47
CA GLU A 50 -6.55 8.55 13.91
C GLU A 50 -5.06 8.28 14.19
N PHE A 51 -4.52 7.20 13.61
CA PHE A 51 -3.12 6.81 13.85
C PHE A 51 -2.12 7.83 13.28
N VAL A 52 -2.40 8.43 12.13
CA VAL A 52 -1.56 9.51 11.58
C VAL A 52 -1.56 10.72 12.51
N LYS A 53 -2.71 11.13 13.04
CA LYS A 53 -2.83 12.24 14.00
C LYS A 53 -2.09 11.93 15.31
N LEU A 54 -2.24 10.73 15.84
CA LEU A 54 -1.53 10.29 17.05
C LEU A 54 -0.02 10.27 16.83
N ALA A 55 0.45 9.72 15.71
CA ALA A 55 1.86 9.69 15.37
C ALA A 55 2.45 11.11 15.26
N ALA A 56 1.75 12.02 14.59
CA ALA A 56 2.18 13.42 14.47
C ALA A 56 2.22 14.15 15.82
N THR A 57 1.35 13.77 16.76
CA THR A 57 1.26 14.45 18.06
C THR A 57 2.25 13.92 19.10
N TYR A 58 2.47 12.60 19.14
CA TYR A 58 3.17 11.95 20.25
C TYR A 58 4.46 11.25 19.85
N SER A 59 4.63 10.86 18.56
CA SER A 59 5.78 10.05 18.18
C SER A 59 6.99 10.90 17.84
N LYS A 60 8.13 10.52 18.42
CA LYS A 60 9.45 11.06 18.05
C LYS A 60 9.98 10.38 16.78
N VAL A 61 9.60 9.11 16.60
CA VAL A 61 9.98 8.27 15.46
C VAL A 61 8.73 7.58 14.89
N ASN A 62 8.53 7.70 13.59
CA ASN A 62 7.38 7.13 12.91
C ASN A 62 7.80 5.96 12.02
N LEU A 63 7.62 4.73 12.52
CA LEU A 63 7.73 3.49 11.76
C LEU A 63 6.37 2.92 11.33
N GLY A 64 5.27 3.64 11.61
CA GLY A 64 3.91 3.19 11.25
C GLY A 64 3.56 3.48 9.79
N GLN A 65 3.88 4.68 9.29
CA GLN A 65 3.54 5.07 7.94
C GLN A 65 4.40 4.37 6.88
N GLY A 66 3.72 3.76 5.89
CA GLY A 66 4.30 2.89 4.88
C GLY A 66 4.86 3.63 3.67
N PHE A 67 5.80 4.53 3.87
CA PHE A 67 6.56 5.18 2.80
C PHE A 67 8.02 5.42 3.24
N PRO A 68 8.97 5.44 2.28
CA PRO A 68 10.35 5.83 2.55
C PRO A 68 10.44 7.27 3.04
N ASP A 69 11.27 7.55 4.05
CA ASP A 69 11.60 8.90 4.51
C ASP A 69 12.94 9.41 3.95
N PHE A 70 13.54 8.63 3.06
CA PHE A 70 14.68 9.01 2.24
C PHE A 70 14.22 9.44 0.83
N PRO A 71 15.02 10.25 0.10
CA PRO A 71 14.64 10.77 -1.21
C PRO A 71 14.52 9.66 -2.26
N ALA A 72 13.75 9.94 -3.32
CA ALA A 72 13.81 9.15 -4.54
C ALA A 72 15.25 9.13 -5.09
N PRO A 73 15.66 8.09 -5.84
CA PRO A 73 17.04 7.99 -6.32
C PRO A 73 17.42 9.16 -7.23
N ASP A 74 18.67 9.62 -7.14
CA ASP A 74 19.17 10.81 -7.83
C ASP A 74 18.89 10.77 -9.34
N PHE A 75 19.09 9.63 -9.99
CA PHE A 75 18.82 9.50 -11.43
C PHE A 75 17.36 9.82 -11.80
N LEU A 76 16.42 9.51 -10.90
CA LEU A 76 15.00 9.78 -11.13
C LEU A 76 14.68 11.26 -10.87
N GLN A 77 15.28 11.84 -9.83
CA GLN A 77 15.16 13.27 -9.55
C GLN A 77 15.74 14.11 -10.71
N GLU A 78 16.90 13.72 -11.22
CA GLU A 78 17.53 14.38 -12.38
C GLU A 78 16.71 14.21 -13.66
N ALA A 79 16.06 13.04 -13.86
CA ALA A 79 15.12 12.85 -14.96
C ALA A 79 13.94 13.83 -14.87
N LEU A 80 13.38 14.05 -13.68
CA LEU A 80 12.31 15.04 -13.49
C LEU A 80 12.79 16.47 -13.75
N LYS A 81 13.98 16.85 -13.25
CA LYS A 81 14.58 18.17 -13.51
C LYS A 81 14.77 18.42 -15.00
N ARG A 82 15.33 17.45 -15.73
CA ARG A 82 15.49 17.55 -17.19
C ARG A 82 14.15 17.69 -17.90
N ALA A 83 13.16 16.88 -17.50
CA ALA A 83 11.83 16.96 -18.10
C ALA A 83 11.19 18.35 -17.91
N LEU A 84 11.45 19.01 -16.76
CA LEU A 84 10.94 20.33 -16.44
C LEU A 84 11.66 21.46 -17.22
N SER A 85 13.00 21.39 -17.36
CA SER A 85 13.82 22.52 -17.85
C SER A 85 14.26 22.37 -19.31
N GLU A 86 14.47 21.14 -19.78
CA GLU A 86 15.07 20.84 -21.07
C GLU A 86 14.13 20.07 -21.99
N GLY A 87 13.02 19.58 -21.45
CA GLY A 87 12.01 18.82 -22.19
C GLY A 87 11.17 19.68 -23.11
N SER A 88 10.47 19.03 -24.02
CA SER A 88 9.46 19.69 -24.85
C SER A 88 8.37 20.32 -23.98
N HIS A 89 7.91 21.55 -24.36
CA HIS A 89 6.76 22.19 -23.72
C HIS A 89 5.51 21.29 -23.68
N MET A 90 5.43 20.29 -24.55
CA MET A 90 4.35 19.30 -24.56
C MET A 90 4.34 18.41 -23.31
N LEU A 91 5.43 18.34 -22.53
CA LEU A 91 5.45 17.63 -21.25
C LEU A 91 4.62 18.34 -20.17
N HIS A 92 4.26 19.61 -20.39
CA HIS A 92 3.34 20.37 -19.54
C HIS A 92 1.88 20.28 -20.00
N GLN A 93 1.60 19.53 -21.06
CA GLN A 93 0.29 19.40 -21.66
C GLN A 93 -0.25 17.98 -21.48
N TYR A 94 -1.48 17.77 -21.94
CA TYR A 94 -2.10 16.46 -21.99
C TYR A 94 -1.29 15.50 -22.86
N THR A 95 -1.11 14.27 -22.38
CA THR A 95 -0.57 13.15 -23.14
C THR A 95 -1.70 12.16 -23.47
N ARG A 96 -1.35 10.99 -23.99
CA ARG A 96 -2.33 9.91 -24.21
C ARG A 96 -3.01 9.54 -22.89
N ALA A 97 -4.35 9.49 -22.86
CA ALA A 97 -5.14 9.23 -21.66
C ALA A 97 -4.70 7.98 -20.88
N PHE A 98 -4.37 6.91 -21.60
CA PHE A 98 -4.02 5.60 -21.02
C PHE A 98 -2.51 5.41 -20.77
N GLY A 99 -1.75 6.49 -20.82
CA GLY A 99 -0.33 6.49 -20.49
C GLY A 99 0.54 7.17 -21.54
N HIS A 100 1.52 7.90 -21.06
CA HIS A 100 2.54 8.57 -21.88
C HIS A 100 3.29 7.56 -22.74
N PRO A 101 3.38 7.75 -24.07
CA PRO A 101 3.94 6.76 -24.98
C PRO A 101 5.34 6.25 -24.61
N PRO A 102 6.31 7.07 -24.18
CA PRO A 102 7.59 6.58 -23.68
C PRO A 102 7.45 5.63 -22.50
N LEU A 103 6.55 5.93 -21.56
CA LEU A 103 6.37 5.10 -20.36
C LEU A 103 5.71 3.75 -20.70
N VAL A 104 4.61 3.74 -21.45
CA VAL A 104 3.96 2.44 -21.79
C VAL A 104 4.86 1.55 -22.64
N LYS A 105 5.71 2.13 -23.51
CA LYS A 105 6.68 1.38 -24.32
C LYS A 105 7.74 0.70 -23.45
N VAL A 106 8.36 1.44 -22.53
CA VAL A 106 9.41 0.85 -21.68
C VAL A 106 8.83 -0.13 -20.67
N LEU A 107 7.62 0.11 -20.15
CA LEU A 107 6.91 -0.86 -19.32
C LEU A 107 6.64 -2.17 -20.10
N ALA A 108 6.12 -2.07 -21.32
CA ALA A 108 5.90 -3.25 -22.16
C ALA A 108 7.21 -4.05 -22.32
N GLN A 109 8.33 -3.41 -22.67
CA GLN A 109 9.62 -4.08 -22.83
C GLN A 109 10.12 -4.80 -21.57
N ILE A 110 9.89 -4.21 -20.38
CA ILE A 110 10.24 -4.85 -19.11
C ILE A 110 9.33 -6.05 -18.84
N PHE A 111 8.01 -5.85 -18.97
CA PHE A 111 7.04 -6.91 -18.69
C PHE A 111 7.08 -8.05 -19.72
N GLU A 112 7.48 -7.79 -20.97
CA GLU A 112 7.78 -8.84 -21.96
C GLU A 112 8.87 -9.80 -21.45
N LYS A 113 9.97 -9.25 -20.90
CA LYS A 113 11.04 -10.06 -20.30
C LYS A 113 10.55 -10.83 -19.06
N LEU A 114 9.72 -10.20 -18.23
CA LEU A 114 9.25 -10.77 -16.97
C LEU A 114 8.16 -11.83 -17.15
N LEU A 115 7.35 -11.71 -18.20
CA LEU A 115 6.24 -12.62 -18.49
C LEU A 115 6.57 -13.64 -19.59
N GLY A 116 7.67 -13.44 -20.32
CA GLY A 116 8.09 -14.30 -21.42
C GLY A 116 7.11 -14.26 -22.61
N ARG A 117 6.50 -13.11 -22.89
CA ARG A 117 5.52 -12.92 -23.96
C ARG A 117 5.57 -11.51 -24.56
N GLU A 118 5.20 -11.36 -25.82
CA GLU A 118 5.07 -10.06 -26.47
C GLU A 118 3.87 -9.28 -25.92
N LEU A 119 4.04 -7.96 -25.78
CA LEU A 119 3.02 -7.02 -25.29
C LEU A 119 2.91 -5.82 -26.23
N ASP A 120 1.72 -5.51 -26.66
CA ASP A 120 1.44 -4.23 -27.30
C ASP A 120 1.35 -3.12 -26.21
N PRO A 121 2.28 -2.15 -26.22
CA PRO A 121 2.28 -1.07 -25.23
C PRO A 121 1.00 -0.22 -25.26
N MET A 122 0.26 -0.23 -26.36
CA MET A 122 -0.95 0.61 -26.49
C MET A 122 -2.21 -0.07 -25.99
N THR A 123 -2.21 -1.39 -25.89
CA THR A 123 -3.38 -2.18 -25.47
C THR A 123 -3.15 -2.98 -24.20
N ASN A 124 -1.93 -3.51 -23.98
CA ASN A 124 -1.62 -4.35 -22.84
C ASN A 124 -1.06 -3.60 -21.62
N VAL A 125 -0.80 -2.29 -21.76
CA VAL A 125 -0.30 -1.43 -20.67
C VAL A 125 -1.15 -0.18 -20.54
N MET A 126 -1.54 0.16 -19.31
CA MET A 126 -2.20 1.42 -18.99
C MET A 126 -1.56 2.04 -17.75
N VAL A 127 -1.34 3.37 -17.78
CA VAL A 127 -0.82 4.14 -16.65
C VAL A 127 -1.98 4.71 -15.82
N THR A 128 -1.81 4.72 -14.51
CA THR A 128 -2.81 5.17 -13.52
C THR A 128 -2.19 6.16 -12.52
N VAL A 129 -3.04 6.89 -11.78
CA VAL A 129 -2.62 7.77 -10.68
C VAL A 129 -2.25 6.92 -9.46
N GLY A 130 -1.12 6.21 -9.57
CA GLY A 130 -0.67 5.20 -8.63
C GLY A 130 -1.51 3.92 -8.67
N ALA A 131 -1.03 2.87 -8.01
CA ALA A 131 -1.71 1.58 -7.91
C ALA A 131 -3.09 1.68 -7.22
N TYR A 132 -3.28 2.64 -6.32
CA TYR A 132 -4.56 2.84 -5.64
C TYR A 132 -5.69 3.13 -6.64
N GLN A 133 -5.44 3.97 -7.65
CA GLN A 133 -6.40 4.26 -8.70
C GLN A 133 -6.54 3.08 -9.68
N ALA A 134 -5.46 2.30 -9.92
CA ALA A 134 -5.54 1.07 -10.70
C ALA A 134 -6.50 0.06 -10.08
N LEU A 135 -6.37 -0.19 -8.76
CA LEU A 135 -7.27 -1.03 -7.98
C LEU A 135 -8.71 -0.54 -8.09
N PHE A 136 -8.94 0.75 -7.84
CA PHE A 136 -10.27 1.35 -7.96
C PHE A 136 -10.87 1.12 -9.35
N CYS A 137 -10.10 1.35 -10.42
CA CYS A 137 -10.58 1.12 -11.78
C CYS A 137 -10.89 -0.35 -12.04
N CYS A 138 -10.10 -1.29 -11.51
CA CYS A 138 -10.37 -2.72 -11.67
C CYS A 138 -11.68 -3.13 -10.99
N PHE A 139 -11.89 -2.72 -9.74
CA PHE A 139 -13.13 -3.05 -9.04
C PHE A 139 -14.36 -2.43 -9.74
N GLN A 140 -14.28 -1.15 -10.12
CA GLN A 140 -15.39 -0.49 -10.83
C GLN A 140 -15.63 -1.05 -12.24
N ALA A 141 -14.63 -1.67 -12.86
CA ALA A 141 -14.74 -2.23 -14.21
C ALA A 141 -15.29 -3.67 -14.23
N PHE A 142 -15.09 -4.42 -13.15
CA PHE A 142 -15.34 -5.86 -13.15
C PHE A 142 -16.43 -6.31 -12.18
N VAL A 143 -16.70 -5.55 -11.13
CA VAL A 143 -17.58 -5.96 -10.01
C VAL A 143 -18.92 -5.25 -10.11
N ASP A 144 -20.00 -6.02 -10.05
CA ASP A 144 -21.39 -5.56 -10.02
C ASP A 144 -22.09 -5.96 -8.70
N GLU A 145 -23.31 -5.49 -8.53
CA GLU A 145 -24.17 -5.87 -7.41
C GLU A 145 -24.43 -7.38 -7.43
N GLY A 146 -24.15 -8.04 -6.31
CA GLY A 146 -24.30 -9.49 -6.15
C GLY A 146 -23.03 -10.30 -6.41
N ASP A 147 -22.01 -9.70 -7.02
CA ASP A 147 -20.71 -10.35 -7.19
C ASP A 147 -19.94 -10.50 -5.88
N GLU A 148 -19.17 -11.57 -5.78
CA GLU A 148 -18.25 -11.85 -4.68
C GLU A 148 -16.80 -11.66 -5.12
N VAL A 149 -15.99 -11.05 -4.24
CA VAL A 149 -14.54 -10.91 -4.43
C VAL A 149 -13.81 -11.60 -3.29
N VAL A 150 -13.01 -12.60 -3.61
CA VAL A 150 -12.17 -13.28 -2.61
C VAL A 150 -10.99 -12.38 -2.23
N VAL A 151 -10.81 -12.13 -0.94
CA VAL A 151 -9.75 -11.31 -0.37
C VAL A 151 -8.97 -12.12 0.66
N ILE A 152 -7.66 -12.28 0.44
CA ILE A 152 -6.77 -12.99 1.36
C ILE A 152 -6.36 -12.06 2.49
N GLU A 153 -6.57 -12.46 3.75
CA GLU A 153 -6.21 -11.70 4.95
C GLU A 153 -4.87 -12.16 5.56
N PRO A 154 -4.11 -11.21 6.14
CA PRO A 154 -4.35 -9.77 6.24
C PRO A 154 -4.19 -9.07 4.89
N PHE A 155 -4.98 -8.02 4.66
CA PHE A 155 -5.06 -7.33 3.37
C PHE A 155 -4.87 -5.82 3.48
N PHE A 156 -4.51 -5.17 2.38
CA PHE A 156 -4.47 -3.71 2.33
C PHE A 156 -5.90 -3.16 2.37
N ASP A 157 -6.18 -2.32 3.35
CA ASP A 157 -7.51 -1.88 3.78
C ASP A 157 -8.46 -1.35 2.68
N CYS A 158 -7.90 -0.85 1.58
CA CYS A 158 -8.71 -0.31 0.50
C CYS A 158 -9.51 -1.36 -0.29
N TYR A 159 -9.12 -2.63 -0.27
CA TYR A 159 -9.77 -3.65 -1.12
C TYR A 159 -11.24 -3.82 -0.75
N GLU A 160 -11.56 -4.04 0.51
CA GLU A 160 -12.94 -4.19 0.98
C GLU A 160 -13.80 -2.96 0.65
N SER A 161 -13.28 -1.77 0.95
CA SER A 161 -13.98 -0.51 0.67
C SER A 161 -14.25 -0.33 -0.83
N MET A 162 -13.29 -0.66 -1.69
CA MET A 162 -13.44 -0.54 -3.14
C MET A 162 -14.39 -1.58 -3.73
N VAL A 163 -14.39 -2.82 -3.23
CA VAL A 163 -15.35 -3.87 -3.59
C VAL A 163 -16.76 -3.40 -3.24
N LYS A 164 -16.97 -2.90 -2.02
CA LYS A 164 -18.27 -2.37 -1.58
C LYS A 164 -18.72 -1.18 -2.43
N MET A 165 -17.83 -0.26 -2.77
CA MET A 165 -18.14 0.88 -3.65
C MET A 165 -18.55 0.44 -5.05
N ALA A 166 -18.07 -0.70 -5.53
CA ALA A 166 -18.45 -1.29 -6.80
C ALA A 166 -19.80 -2.08 -6.74
N GLY A 167 -20.33 -2.29 -5.53
CA GLY A 167 -21.58 -3.05 -5.32
C GLY A 167 -21.35 -4.51 -4.91
N GLY A 168 -20.12 -4.99 -4.92
CA GLY A 168 -19.76 -6.36 -4.57
C GLY A 168 -19.66 -6.63 -3.08
N THR A 169 -19.44 -7.90 -2.76
CA THR A 169 -19.24 -8.41 -1.40
C THR A 169 -17.86 -9.05 -1.29
N SER A 170 -17.08 -8.66 -0.28
CA SER A 170 -15.80 -9.30 0.02
C SER A 170 -15.99 -10.63 0.74
N VAL A 171 -15.30 -11.68 0.29
CA VAL A 171 -15.27 -13.01 0.89
C VAL A 171 -13.86 -13.28 1.37
N PHE A 172 -13.67 -13.36 2.69
CA PHE A 172 -12.35 -13.38 3.30
C PHE A 172 -11.79 -14.78 3.52
N VAL A 173 -10.47 -14.92 3.28
CA VAL A 173 -9.69 -16.14 3.52
C VAL A 173 -8.45 -15.77 4.33
N PRO A 174 -8.39 -16.10 5.63
CA PRO A 174 -7.24 -15.74 6.44
C PRO A 174 -6.04 -16.64 6.19
N LEU A 175 -4.86 -16.03 6.07
CA LEU A 175 -3.60 -16.74 6.29
C LEU A 175 -3.50 -17.13 7.75
N ARG A 176 -3.00 -18.33 8.03
CA ARG A 176 -2.82 -18.85 9.40
C ARG A 176 -1.35 -19.11 9.70
N PRO A 177 -0.83 -18.60 10.82
CA PRO A 177 0.53 -18.89 11.22
C PRO A 177 0.67 -20.35 11.65
N LYS A 178 1.71 -21.02 11.17
CA LYS A 178 2.23 -22.25 11.74
C LYS A 178 3.34 -21.93 12.73
N ALA A 179 3.40 -22.66 13.82
CA ALA A 179 4.50 -22.49 14.76
C ALA A 179 5.85 -22.71 14.05
N PRO A 180 6.83 -21.82 14.24
CA PRO A 180 8.16 -22.03 13.70
C PRO A 180 8.83 -23.23 14.37
N GLU A 181 9.90 -23.74 13.73
CA GLU A 181 10.78 -24.72 14.37
C GLU A 181 11.38 -24.15 15.67
N ASP A 182 11.62 -25.03 16.66
CA ASP A 182 12.12 -24.62 17.97
C ASP A 182 13.36 -23.71 17.86
N GLY A 183 13.30 -22.58 18.56
CA GLY A 183 14.38 -21.61 18.64
C GLY A 183 14.52 -20.67 17.43
N LYS A 184 13.69 -20.79 16.39
CA LYS A 184 13.70 -19.87 15.24
C LYS A 184 12.64 -18.78 15.39
N LEU A 185 12.93 -17.60 14.81
CA LEU A 185 11.92 -16.58 14.60
C LEU A 185 10.94 -17.05 13.50
N MET A 186 9.67 -16.72 13.68
CA MET A 186 8.66 -16.92 12.65
C MET A 186 9.01 -16.14 11.38
N SER A 187 8.81 -16.77 10.23
CA SER A 187 8.89 -16.11 8.92
C SER A 187 7.50 -15.78 8.39
N SER A 188 7.42 -14.81 7.48
CA SER A 188 6.17 -14.55 6.75
C SER A 188 5.72 -15.75 5.91
N ALA A 189 6.63 -16.67 5.53
CA ALA A 189 6.31 -17.94 4.87
C ALA A 189 5.50 -18.90 5.77
N ASP A 190 5.64 -18.77 7.09
CA ASP A 190 4.90 -19.60 8.05
C ASP A 190 3.41 -19.23 8.14
N TRP A 191 3.02 -18.09 7.55
CA TRP A 191 1.61 -17.73 7.37
C TRP A 191 1.10 -18.33 6.05
N GLN A 192 0.27 -19.35 6.17
CA GLN A 192 -0.12 -20.21 5.05
C GLN A 192 -1.60 -20.12 4.75
N LEU A 193 -1.95 -20.30 3.48
CA LEU A 193 -3.31 -20.56 3.04
C LEU A 193 -3.72 -22.01 3.41
N ASP A 194 -4.95 -22.16 3.87
CA ASP A 194 -5.59 -23.47 3.91
C ASP A 194 -6.23 -23.75 2.53
N PRO A 195 -5.77 -24.77 1.78
CA PRO A 195 -6.27 -25.05 0.45
C PRO A 195 -7.77 -25.39 0.40
N ALA A 196 -8.27 -26.10 1.41
CA ALA A 196 -9.68 -26.49 1.47
C ALA A 196 -10.56 -25.29 1.78
N GLU A 197 -10.13 -24.42 2.72
CA GLU A 197 -10.84 -23.20 3.03
C GLU A 197 -10.85 -22.25 1.82
N LEU A 198 -9.71 -22.03 1.15
CA LEU A 198 -9.65 -21.20 -0.04
C LEU A 198 -10.62 -21.72 -1.12
N ALA A 199 -10.59 -23.03 -1.41
CA ALA A 199 -11.46 -23.63 -2.41
C ALA A 199 -12.95 -23.48 -2.05
N SER A 200 -13.31 -23.55 -0.77
CA SER A 200 -14.69 -23.41 -0.29
C SER A 200 -15.27 -22.00 -0.49
N LYS A 201 -14.42 -21.01 -0.73
CA LYS A 201 -14.85 -19.60 -0.92
C LYS A 201 -15.18 -19.26 -2.38
N PHE A 202 -14.94 -20.17 -3.31
CA PHE A 202 -15.29 -19.99 -4.71
C PHE A 202 -16.71 -20.49 -4.96
N SER A 203 -17.58 -19.62 -5.43
CA SER A 203 -18.97 -19.87 -5.77
C SER A 203 -19.28 -19.42 -7.21
N GLU A 204 -20.48 -19.61 -7.69
CA GLU A 204 -20.94 -19.06 -8.98
C GLU A 204 -20.99 -17.52 -8.99
N ARG A 205 -21.03 -16.89 -7.82
CA ARG A 205 -20.98 -15.43 -7.66
C ARG A 205 -19.56 -14.89 -7.59
N THR A 206 -18.55 -15.74 -7.46
CA THR A 206 -17.15 -15.29 -7.34
C THR A 206 -16.69 -14.69 -8.65
N LYS A 207 -16.53 -13.38 -8.70
CA LYS A 207 -16.10 -12.61 -9.85
C LYS A 207 -14.59 -12.49 -9.96
N ALA A 208 -13.94 -12.21 -8.81
CA ALA A 208 -12.51 -11.98 -8.77
C ALA A 208 -11.89 -12.46 -7.45
N ILE A 209 -10.58 -12.71 -7.48
CA ILE A 209 -9.72 -12.80 -6.30
C ILE A 209 -8.70 -11.66 -6.33
N VAL A 210 -8.40 -11.08 -5.17
CA VAL A 210 -7.30 -10.14 -4.99
C VAL A 210 -6.10 -10.89 -4.45
N LEU A 211 -5.00 -10.87 -5.20
CA LEU A 211 -3.70 -11.38 -4.78
C LEU A 211 -2.75 -10.21 -4.57
N ASN A 212 -2.16 -10.09 -3.38
CA ASN A 212 -1.11 -9.13 -3.10
C ASN A 212 0.18 -9.87 -2.73
N SER A 213 1.14 -9.89 -3.65
CA SER A 213 2.44 -10.55 -3.48
C SER A 213 3.55 -9.70 -4.10
N PRO A 214 4.59 -9.37 -3.34
CA PRO A 214 4.76 -9.53 -1.87
C PRO A 214 3.68 -8.78 -1.08
N ASN A 215 3.21 -9.39 0.03
CA ASN A 215 2.02 -8.96 0.76
C ASN A 215 2.27 -7.80 1.74
N ASN A 216 1.42 -6.81 1.73
CA ASN A 216 1.27 -5.83 2.79
C ASN A 216 0.07 -6.25 3.65
N PRO A 217 0.24 -6.54 4.96
CA PRO A 217 1.31 -6.09 5.87
C PRO A 217 2.43 -7.10 6.17
N LEU A 218 2.27 -8.40 5.87
CA LEU A 218 3.12 -9.48 6.40
C LEU A 218 4.52 -9.55 5.77
N GLY A 219 4.69 -9.01 4.56
CA GLY A 219 5.90 -9.24 3.78
C GLY A 219 6.00 -10.66 3.20
N LYS A 220 4.88 -11.41 3.16
CA LYS A 220 4.84 -12.75 2.57
C LYS A 220 5.04 -12.68 1.05
N VAL A 221 5.93 -13.53 0.55
CA VAL A 221 6.07 -13.87 -0.87
C VAL A 221 5.35 -15.20 -1.09
N PHE A 222 4.31 -15.19 -1.90
CA PHE A 222 3.57 -16.42 -2.16
C PHE A 222 4.43 -17.42 -2.92
N SER A 223 4.47 -18.65 -2.43
CA SER A 223 5.20 -19.75 -3.04
C SER A 223 4.58 -20.18 -4.37
N ARG A 224 5.36 -20.84 -5.23
CA ARG A 224 4.87 -21.39 -6.49
C ARG A 224 3.63 -22.28 -6.26
N GLY A 225 3.66 -23.17 -5.27
CA GLY A 225 2.53 -24.05 -4.99
C GLY A 225 1.26 -23.33 -4.55
N GLU A 226 1.38 -22.25 -3.75
CA GLU A 226 0.23 -21.40 -3.38
C GLU A 226 -0.34 -20.67 -4.60
N LEU A 227 0.53 -20.16 -5.48
CA LEU A 227 0.11 -19.49 -6.70
C LEU A 227 -0.52 -20.44 -7.71
N GLU A 228 -0.01 -21.66 -7.84
CA GLU A 228 -0.59 -22.71 -8.69
C GLU A 228 -1.98 -23.13 -8.18
N LEU A 229 -2.16 -23.27 -6.88
CA LEU A 229 -3.48 -23.52 -6.27
C LEU A 229 -4.48 -22.39 -6.60
N ILE A 230 -4.07 -21.14 -6.43
CA ILE A 230 -4.91 -19.98 -6.78
C ILE A 230 -5.24 -19.99 -8.28
N ALA A 231 -4.25 -20.26 -9.13
CA ALA A 231 -4.42 -20.32 -10.57
C ALA A 231 -5.42 -21.42 -11.00
N GLU A 232 -5.29 -22.62 -10.44
CA GLU A 232 -6.20 -23.74 -10.68
C GLU A 232 -7.65 -23.38 -10.33
N LEU A 233 -7.87 -22.75 -9.17
CA LEU A 233 -9.19 -22.30 -8.76
C LEU A 233 -9.74 -21.20 -9.68
N CYS A 234 -8.93 -20.22 -10.07
CA CYS A 234 -9.32 -19.18 -11.01
C CYS A 234 -9.70 -19.75 -12.38
N VAL A 235 -8.94 -20.72 -12.87
CA VAL A 235 -9.25 -21.39 -14.17
C VAL A 235 -10.52 -22.21 -14.05
N LYS A 236 -10.63 -23.05 -13.01
CA LYS A 236 -11.79 -23.93 -12.77
C LYS A 236 -13.10 -23.17 -12.66
N HIS A 237 -13.11 -22.07 -11.92
CA HIS A 237 -14.31 -21.29 -11.64
C HIS A 237 -14.48 -20.07 -12.58
N ASN A 238 -13.58 -19.92 -13.56
CA ASN A 238 -13.56 -18.77 -14.49
C ASN A 238 -13.52 -17.40 -13.78
N VAL A 239 -12.70 -17.28 -12.75
CA VAL A 239 -12.58 -16.10 -11.89
C VAL A 239 -11.41 -15.23 -12.36
N LEU A 240 -11.55 -13.89 -12.27
CA LEU A 240 -10.49 -12.92 -12.54
C LEU A 240 -9.50 -12.85 -11.37
N CYS A 241 -8.24 -12.53 -11.66
CA CYS A 241 -7.23 -12.24 -10.67
C CYS A 241 -6.79 -10.77 -10.78
N ILE A 242 -7.04 -9.99 -9.73
CA ILE A 242 -6.49 -8.64 -9.57
C ILE A 242 -5.21 -8.82 -8.76
N SER A 243 -4.05 -8.80 -9.47
CA SER A 243 -2.73 -9.07 -8.86
C SER A 243 -2.05 -7.77 -8.52
N ASP A 244 -2.08 -7.41 -7.23
CA ASP A 244 -1.36 -6.25 -6.69
C ASP A 244 0.10 -6.64 -6.40
N GLU A 245 0.98 -6.31 -7.36
CA GLU A 245 2.40 -6.64 -7.36
C GLU A 245 3.29 -5.41 -7.13
N VAL A 246 2.80 -4.40 -6.40
CA VAL A 246 3.51 -3.12 -6.20
C VAL A 246 4.88 -3.28 -5.55
N TYR A 247 5.11 -4.38 -4.83
CA TYR A 247 6.39 -4.69 -4.18
C TYR A 247 7.23 -5.72 -4.95
N GLU A 248 6.95 -5.96 -6.22
CA GLU A 248 7.57 -7.00 -7.08
C GLU A 248 9.10 -7.04 -7.06
N TRP A 249 9.76 -5.89 -6.82
CA TRP A 249 11.22 -5.76 -6.75
C TRP A 249 11.79 -5.88 -5.34
N LEU A 250 10.93 -5.95 -4.32
CA LEU A 250 11.34 -5.96 -2.92
C LEU A 250 11.17 -7.36 -2.34
N VAL A 251 12.11 -8.24 -2.65
CA VAL A 251 12.20 -9.61 -2.13
C VAL A 251 13.61 -9.84 -1.56
N TYR A 252 13.71 -10.70 -0.55
CA TYR A 252 14.89 -10.87 0.29
C TYR A 252 15.32 -12.32 0.36
N ASP A 253 16.53 -12.57 0.89
CA ASP A 253 17.06 -13.88 1.22
C ASP A 253 17.04 -14.88 0.04
N GLY A 254 17.28 -14.37 -1.19
CA GLY A 254 17.27 -15.18 -2.40
C GLY A 254 15.90 -15.64 -2.88
N LYS A 255 14.81 -15.11 -2.32
CA LYS A 255 13.45 -15.35 -2.81
C LYS A 255 13.23 -14.69 -4.16
N GLU A 256 12.34 -15.27 -4.94
CA GLU A 256 11.94 -14.75 -6.24
C GLU A 256 10.45 -14.40 -6.24
N HIS A 257 10.12 -13.25 -6.82
CA HIS A 257 8.73 -12.90 -7.07
C HIS A 257 8.23 -13.62 -8.33
N ILE A 258 7.23 -14.47 -8.16
CA ILE A 258 6.57 -15.17 -9.26
C ILE A 258 5.31 -14.40 -9.63
N ARG A 259 5.19 -14.00 -10.89
CA ARG A 259 4.00 -13.33 -11.41
C ARG A 259 2.94 -14.36 -11.76
N ILE A 260 1.79 -14.26 -11.12
CA ILE A 260 0.69 -15.23 -11.36
C ILE A 260 0.21 -15.20 -12.81
N ALA A 261 0.32 -14.05 -13.50
CA ALA A 261 -0.01 -13.91 -14.92
C ALA A 261 0.84 -14.78 -15.85
N SER A 262 2.02 -15.25 -15.39
CA SER A 262 2.89 -16.17 -16.15
C SER A 262 2.51 -17.64 -16.03
N LEU A 263 1.61 -17.99 -15.09
CA LEU A 263 1.16 -19.36 -14.91
C LEU A 263 0.15 -19.77 -15.98
N PRO A 264 0.04 -21.07 -16.31
CA PRO A 264 -0.88 -21.56 -17.32
C PRO A 264 -2.33 -21.08 -17.11
N GLY A 265 -2.94 -20.52 -18.14
CA GLY A 265 -4.32 -20.02 -18.13
C GLY A 265 -4.54 -18.71 -17.38
N MET A 266 -3.52 -18.14 -16.74
CA MET A 266 -3.69 -16.94 -15.90
C MET A 266 -3.55 -15.62 -16.65
N TRP A 267 -2.78 -15.54 -17.75
CA TRP A 267 -2.70 -14.30 -18.53
C TRP A 267 -4.09 -13.77 -18.92
N ASP A 268 -4.93 -14.65 -19.42
CA ASP A 268 -6.25 -14.28 -19.93
C ASP A 268 -7.22 -13.79 -18.85
N ARG A 269 -6.91 -13.93 -17.60
CA ARG A 269 -7.79 -13.56 -16.48
C ARG A 269 -7.14 -12.68 -15.42
N THR A 270 -5.92 -12.20 -15.67
CA THR A 270 -5.15 -11.42 -14.70
C THR A 270 -4.97 -9.97 -15.16
N VAL A 271 -5.17 -9.03 -14.22
CA VAL A 271 -4.67 -7.67 -14.33
C VAL A 271 -3.58 -7.50 -13.27
N THR A 272 -2.33 -7.35 -13.72
CA THR A 272 -1.18 -7.07 -12.85
C THR A 272 -1.07 -5.56 -12.61
N ILE A 273 -0.91 -5.17 -11.34
CA ILE A 273 -0.82 -3.77 -10.91
C ILE A 273 0.57 -3.50 -10.36
N GLY A 274 1.21 -2.43 -10.83
CA GLY A 274 2.50 -1.96 -10.35
C GLY A 274 2.49 -0.49 -9.92
N SER A 275 3.59 -0.06 -9.29
CA SER A 275 3.70 1.29 -8.72
C SER A 275 5.12 1.84 -8.78
N ALA A 276 5.33 2.94 -9.50
CA ALA A 276 6.59 3.68 -9.47
C ALA A 276 6.94 4.18 -8.07
N GLY A 277 5.91 4.49 -7.27
CA GLY A 277 6.10 4.91 -5.87
C GLY A 277 6.80 3.88 -5.01
N LYS A 278 6.60 2.59 -5.28
CA LYS A 278 7.24 1.48 -4.59
C LYS A 278 8.55 1.07 -5.28
N THR A 279 8.53 1.00 -6.60
CA THR A 279 9.69 0.66 -7.42
C THR A 279 10.84 1.66 -7.28
N PHE A 280 10.53 2.97 -7.18
CA PHE A 280 11.54 4.04 -7.16
C PHE A 280 11.49 4.92 -5.89
N SER A 281 10.89 4.44 -4.81
CA SER A 281 10.80 5.19 -3.54
C SER A 281 10.20 6.61 -3.70
N ALA A 282 9.25 6.77 -4.61
CA ALA A 282 8.63 8.05 -4.98
C ALA A 282 7.10 8.01 -4.83
N THR A 283 6.61 7.65 -3.63
CA THR A 283 5.20 7.36 -3.37
C THR A 283 4.25 8.52 -3.66
N GLY A 284 4.72 9.76 -3.48
CA GLY A 284 3.97 10.99 -3.73
C GLY A 284 3.82 11.35 -5.21
N TRP A 285 4.61 10.75 -6.12
CA TRP A 285 4.50 11.04 -7.56
C TRP A 285 3.25 10.43 -8.19
N LYS A 286 2.64 9.47 -7.52
CA LYS A 286 1.36 8.88 -7.91
C LYS A 286 1.33 8.36 -9.35
N VAL A 287 2.39 7.68 -9.79
CA VAL A 287 2.46 6.95 -11.05
C VAL A 287 2.38 5.45 -10.77
N GLY A 288 1.39 4.80 -11.35
CA GLY A 288 1.20 3.35 -11.32
C GLY A 288 0.81 2.84 -12.70
N TRP A 289 0.62 1.56 -12.84
CA TRP A 289 0.20 0.94 -14.12
C TRP A 289 -0.56 -0.35 -13.90
N THR A 290 -1.28 -0.74 -14.96
CA THR A 290 -1.85 -2.07 -15.11
C THR A 290 -1.24 -2.75 -16.34
N VAL A 291 -0.99 -4.05 -16.24
CA VAL A 291 -0.56 -4.91 -17.35
C VAL A 291 -1.52 -6.09 -17.44
N GLY A 292 -2.00 -6.38 -18.66
CA GLY A 292 -2.95 -7.47 -18.88
C GLY A 292 -3.44 -7.52 -20.32
N PRO A 293 -4.30 -8.49 -20.65
CA PRO A 293 -4.86 -8.61 -22.00
C PRO A 293 -5.81 -7.43 -22.30
N ASP A 294 -5.81 -6.99 -23.57
CA ASP A 294 -6.65 -5.89 -24.03
C ASP A 294 -8.13 -6.06 -23.66
N ARG A 295 -8.65 -7.28 -23.79
CA ARG A 295 -10.05 -7.61 -23.46
C ARG A 295 -10.46 -7.32 -22.01
N LEU A 296 -9.50 -7.27 -21.08
CA LEU A 296 -9.71 -6.81 -19.70
C LEU A 296 -9.44 -5.31 -19.57
N LEU A 297 -8.30 -4.85 -20.09
CA LEU A 297 -7.89 -3.46 -19.91
C LEU A 297 -8.78 -2.44 -20.60
N GLN A 298 -9.50 -2.80 -21.66
CA GLN A 298 -10.47 -1.90 -22.29
C GLN A 298 -11.55 -1.40 -21.32
N HIS A 299 -12.00 -2.25 -20.39
CA HIS A 299 -13.00 -1.87 -19.38
C HIS A 299 -12.37 -1.00 -18.28
N VAL A 300 -11.15 -1.34 -17.85
CA VAL A 300 -10.38 -0.54 -16.88
C VAL A 300 -10.08 0.85 -17.45
N ARG A 301 -9.74 0.95 -18.76
CA ARG A 301 -9.57 2.23 -19.47
C ARG A 301 -10.82 3.09 -19.46
N THR A 302 -12.00 2.48 -19.61
CA THR A 302 -13.28 3.19 -19.56
C THR A 302 -13.49 3.87 -18.21
N VAL A 303 -13.22 3.18 -17.09
CA VAL A 303 -13.32 3.76 -15.75
C VAL A 303 -12.28 4.84 -15.55
N HIS A 304 -11.01 4.59 -15.92
CA HIS A 304 -9.92 5.56 -15.81
C HIS A 304 -10.26 6.86 -16.55
N GLN A 305 -10.71 6.78 -17.79
CA GLN A 305 -11.04 7.95 -18.59
C GLN A 305 -12.15 8.79 -17.96
N ASN A 306 -13.15 8.15 -17.35
CA ASN A 306 -14.29 8.85 -16.74
C ASN A 306 -14.07 9.26 -15.29
N SER A 307 -12.94 8.87 -14.66
CA SER A 307 -12.60 9.26 -13.29
C SER A 307 -11.49 10.31 -13.23
N VAL A 308 -10.39 10.11 -13.96
CA VAL A 308 -9.17 10.93 -13.86
C VAL A 308 -8.78 11.51 -15.22
N TYR A 309 -9.16 10.87 -16.30
CA TYR A 309 -8.82 11.19 -17.68
C TYR A 309 -7.37 10.82 -18.03
N HIS A 310 -6.34 11.43 -17.41
CA HIS A 310 -4.94 11.04 -17.59
C HIS A 310 -4.09 11.38 -16.35
N CYS A 311 -2.87 10.83 -16.32
CA CYS A 311 -1.90 11.09 -15.27
C CYS A 311 -0.96 12.25 -15.65
N ALA A 312 -0.32 12.89 -14.66
CA ALA A 312 0.63 13.99 -14.89
C ALA A 312 1.75 13.59 -15.87
N THR A 313 1.79 14.23 -17.03
CA THR A 313 2.70 13.90 -18.14
C THR A 313 4.16 13.95 -17.71
N ILE A 314 4.54 15.01 -16.96
CA ILE A 314 5.91 15.23 -16.52
C ILE A 314 6.43 14.14 -15.59
N ALA A 315 5.58 13.64 -14.69
CA ALA A 315 5.94 12.54 -13.79
C ALA A 315 6.08 11.23 -14.55
N GLN A 316 5.21 10.98 -15.55
CA GLN A 316 5.30 9.83 -16.41
C GLN A 316 6.59 9.83 -17.25
N GLU A 317 7.02 10.99 -17.78
CA GLU A 317 8.27 11.13 -18.52
C GLU A 317 9.47 10.77 -17.63
N ALA A 318 9.54 11.34 -16.42
CA ALA A 318 10.61 11.03 -15.48
C ALA A 318 10.68 9.54 -15.12
N VAL A 319 9.53 8.92 -14.89
CA VAL A 319 9.44 7.47 -14.61
C VAL A 319 9.84 6.65 -15.83
N ALA A 320 9.47 7.09 -17.06
CA ALA A 320 9.90 6.42 -18.28
C ALA A 320 11.43 6.42 -18.42
N GLN A 321 12.10 7.54 -18.17
CA GLN A 321 13.55 7.63 -18.17
C GLN A 321 14.18 6.74 -17.08
N GLY A 322 13.56 6.67 -15.89
CA GLY A 322 13.98 5.76 -14.83
C GLY A 322 13.95 4.30 -15.27
N PHE A 323 12.84 3.86 -15.85
CA PHE A 323 12.73 2.49 -16.37
C PHE A 323 13.65 2.22 -17.58
N GLN A 324 13.87 3.21 -18.46
CA GLN A 324 14.81 3.06 -19.57
C GLN A 324 16.22 2.80 -19.07
N ARG A 325 16.65 3.50 -18.00
CA ARG A 325 17.93 3.23 -17.32
C ARG A 325 17.96 1.81 -16.76
N GLU A 326 16.94 1.41 -16.02
CA GLU A 326 16.88 0.09 -15.40
C GLU A 326 16.82 -1.03 -16.42
N LEU A 327 16.19 -0.82 -17.58
CA LEU A 327 16.20 -1.78 -18.69
C LEU A 327 17.62 -2.04 -19.21
N THR A 328 18.47 -0.99 -19.30
CA THR A 328 19.88 -1.14 -19.72
C THR A 328 20.76 -1.79 -18.65
N LEU A 329 20.36 -1.67 -17.39
CA LEU A 329 21.06 -2.22 -16.23
C LEU A 329 20.43 -3.52 -15.71
N TYR A 330 19.44 -4.07 -16.41
CA TYR A 330 18.68 -5.22 -15.95
C TYR A 330 19.57 -6.38 -15.54
N GLY A 331 19.42 -6.85 -14.31
CA GLY A 331 20.22 -7.93 -13.71
C GLY A 331 21.65 -7.55 -13.30
N LYS A 332 22.10 -6.31 -13.55
CA LYS A 332 23.44 -5.85 -13.15
C LYS A 332 23.42 -5.34 -11.69
N PRO A 333 24.56 -5.39 -10.99
CA PRO A 333 24.66 -4.88 -9.61
C PRO A 333 24.32 -3.40 -9.45
N GLU A 334 24.48 -2.60 -10.50
CA GLU A 334 24.20 -1.15 -10.55
C GLU A 334 22.72 -0.82 -10.72
N SER A 335 21.88 -1.82 -11.04
CA SER A 335 20.44 -1.65 -11.15
C SER A 335 19.83 -1.29 -9.78
N TYR A 336 18.96 -0.31 -9.77
CA TYR A 336 18.20 0.07 -8.57
C TYR A 336 17.32 -1.08 -8.06
N PHE A 337 16.83 -1.93 -8.99
CA PHE A 337 16.06 -3.14 -8.66
C PHE A 337 16.89 -4.20 -7.91
N VAL A 338 18.22 -4.09 -7.95
CA VAL A 338 19.15 -4.94 -7.19
C VAL A 338 19.64 -4.21 -5.92
N GLN A 339 19.94 -2.93 -6.02
CA GLN A 339 20.50 -2.16 -4.89
C GLN A 339 19.47 -1.88 -3.79
N LEU A 340 18.24 -1.49 -4.16
CA LEU A 340 17.22 -1.15 -3.18
C LEU A 340 16.86 -2.33 -2.26
N PRO A 341 16.54 -3.54 -2.77
CA PRO A 341 16.25 -4.67 -1.88
C PRO A 341 17.45 -5.06 -1.00
N ARG A 342 18.68 -4.98 -1.48
CA ARG A 342 19.88 -5.21 -0.65
C ARG A 342 19.99 -4.22 0.52
N THR A 343 19.79 -2.93 0.24
CA THR A 343 19.78 -1.89 1.26
C THR A 343 18.66 -2.09 2.27
N LEU A 344 17.46 -2.39 1.79
CA LEU A 344 16.29 -2.61 2.64
C LEU A 344 16.42 -3.87 3.48
N GLN A 345 17.05 -4.93 2.97
CA GLN A 345 17.33 -6.14 3.74
C GLN A 345 18.21 -5.84 4.95
N GLN A 346 19.27 -5.04 4.78
CA GLN A 346 20.11 -4.62 5.89
C GLN A 346 19.34 -3.81 6.95
N LYS A 347 18.45 -2.91 6.50
CA LYS A 347 17.58 -2.12 7.39
C LYS A 347 16.57 -3.00 8.12
N ARG A 348 15.99 -3.99 7.43
CA ARG A 348 15.14 -5.03 8.02
C ARG A 348 15.87 -5.74 9.17
N ASP A 349 17.06 -6.24 8.89
CA ASP A 349 17.83 -7.05 9.84
C ASP A 349 18.25 -6.23 11.09
N LEU A 350 18.58 -4.95 10.90
CA LEU A 350 18.84 -4.02 12.01
C LEU A 350 17.60 -3.80 12.88
N LEU A 351 16.43 -3.60 12.27
CA LEU A 351 15.18 -3.44 13.02
C LEU A 351 14.80 -4.73 13.76
N ILE A 352 14.97 -5.90 13.14
CA ILE A 352 14.76 -7.21 13.76
C ILE A 352 15.61 -7.33 15.04
N GLN A 353 16.91 -7.05 14.96
CA GLN A 353 17.81 -7.10 16.11
C GLN A 353 17.36 -6.15 17.21
N SER A 354 16.94 -4.94 16.86
CA SER A 354 16.48 -3.93 17.82
C SER A 354 15.21 -4.35 18.55
N LEU A 355 14.25 -4.99 17.84
CA LEU A 355 13.00 -5.49 18.42
C LEU A 355 13.24 -6.70 19.32
N VAL A 356 14.03 -7.68 18.88
CA VAL A 356 14.39 -8.86 19.68
C VAL A 356 15.09 -8.45 20.97
N ALA A 357 15.95 -7.44 20.93
CA ALA A 357 16.67 -6.95 22.09
C ALA A 357 15.76 -6.47 23.25
N VAL A 358 14.53 -6.08 22.97
CA VAL A 358 13.54 -5.63 23.97
C VAL A 358 12.45 -6.68 24.25
N GLY A 359 12.51 -7.86 23.63
CA GLY A 359 11.54 -8.95 23.81
C GLY A 359 10.34 -8.88 22.88
N ILE A 360 10.32 -7.98 21.89
CA ILE A 360 9.34 -8.00 20.81
C ILE A 360 9.78 -9.06 19.80
N LYS A 361 8.86 -9.96 19.39
CA LYS A 361 9.17 -11.09 18.50
C LYS A 361 8.76 -10.74 17.06
N PRO A 362 9.72 -10.34 16.19
CA PRO A 362 9.40 -10.02 14.80
C PRO A 362 9.11 -11.28 13.99
N ILE A 363 8.21 -11.15 13.01
CA ILE A 363 8.04 -12.08 11.90
C ILE A 363 8.97 -11.62 10.78
N VAL A 364 9.90 -12.47 10.36
CA VAL A 364 10.89 -12.14 9.33
C VAL A 364 10.18 -12.05 7.96
N PRO A 365 10.08 -10.85 7.36
CA PRO A 365 9.41 -10.71 6.07
C PRO A 365 10.31 -11.17 4.92
N GLU A 366 9.74 -11.92 3.97
CA GLU A 366 10.41 -12.34 2.73
C GLU A 366 10.41 -11.25 1.66
N GLY A 367 9.54 -10.25 1.80
CA GLY A 367 9.41 -9.14 0.85
C GLY A 367 8.82 -7.89 1.47
N THR A 368 8.50 -6.90 0.65
CA THR A 368 8.02 -5.55 0.97
C THR A 368 9.04 -4.72 1.76
N TYR A 369 8.59 -3.71 2.49
CA TYR A 369 9.38 -2.98 3.49
C TYR A 369 8.65 -2.89 4.83
N PHE A 370 7.78 -3.86 5.07
CA PHE A 370 7.04 -3.99 6.33
C PHE A 370 7.52 -5.20 7.12
N LEU A 371 7.44 -5.06 8.43
CA LEU A 371 7.74 -6.10 9.40
C LEU A 371 6.61 -6.13 10.42
N VAL A 372 6.00 -7.28 10.59
CA VAL A 372 5.01 -7.54 11.64
C VAL A 372 5.72 -8.12 12.87
N ALA A 373 5.29 -7.74 14.07
CA ALA A 373 5.91 -8.21 15.29
C ALA A 373 4.86 -8.54 16.36
N ASP A 374 5.09 -9.64 17.10
CA ASP A 374 4.30 -10.07 18.23
C ASP A 374 4.65 -9.30 19.50
N ILE A 375 3.63 -8.75 20.13
CA ILE A 375 3.70 -7.93 21.35
C ILE A 375 3.00 -8.60 22.54
N SER A 376 2.74 -9.90 22.49
CA SER A 376 2.01 -10.63 23.54
C SER A 376 2.67 -10.53 24.93
N GLU A 377 4.01 -10.40 24.97
CA GLU A 377 4.80 -10.27 26.20
C GLU A 377 4.60 -8.91 26.94
N PHE A 378 3.85 -7.98 26.34
CA PHE A 378 3.67 -6.62 26.85
C PHE A 378 2.25 -6.35 27.38
N LYS A 379 1.43 -7.38 27.57
CA LYS A 379 0.04 -7.22 28.01
C LYS A 379 -0.07 -6.49 29.37
N SER A 380 0.85 -6.75 30.27
CA SER A 380 0.91 -6.09 31.59
C SER A 380 1.29 -4.60 31.54
N ASP A 381 1.94 -4.16 30.45
CA ASP A 381 2.41 -2.78 30.32
C ASP A 381 1.31 -1.81 29.88
N VAL A 382 0.22 -2.34 29.32
CA VAL A 382 -0.87 -1.56 28.77
C VAL A 382 -2.08 -1.60 29.72
N PRO A 383 -2.55 -0.45 30.23
CA PRO A 383 -3.73 -0.41 31.08
C PRO A 383 -4.96 -1.03 30.40
N GLU A 384 -5.67 -1.86 31.15
CA GLU A 384 -6.97 -2.32 30.70
C GLU A 384 -7.96 -1.17 30.64
N VAL A 385 -8.76 -1.14 29.57
CA VAL A 385 -9.88 -0.20 29.41
C VAL A 385 -11.18 -0.99 29.59
N PRO A 386 -11.87 -0.87 30.73
CA PRO A 386 -13.11 -1.60 30.97
C PRO A 386 -14.14 -1.34 29.87
N ASN A 387 -14.81 -2.40 29.39
CA ASN A 387 -15.86 -2.34 28.37
C ASN A 387 -15.41 -1.79 27.00
N SER A 388 -14.13 -1.89 26.67
CA SER A 388 -13.61 -1.51 25.33
C SER A 388 -13.59 -2.70 24.39
N ASP A 389 -14.26 -2.59 23.24
CA ASP A 389 -14.19 -3.55 22.14
C ASP A 389 -12.95 -3.36 21.25
N GLU A 390 -12.09 -2.40 21.61
CA GLU A 390 -10.89 -2.10 20.84
C GLU A 390 -9.86 -3.22 20.96
N PRO A 391 -9.34 -3.79 19.84
CA PRO A 391 -8.32 -4.83 19.88
C PRO A 391 -7.08 -4.42 20.67
N TYR A 392 -6.42 -5.40 21.27
CA TYR A 392 -5.25 -5.14 22.12
C TYR A 392 -4.11 -4.43 21.36
N ASP A 393 -3.83 -4.82 20.13
CA ASP A 393 -2.81 -4.20 19.28
C ASP A 393 -3.09 -2.70 19.00
N CYS A 394 -4.36 -2.31 18.87
CA CYS A 394 -4.76 -0.90 18.77
C CYS A 394 -4.43 -0.15 20.06
N ARG A 395 -4.84 -0.68 21.22
CA ARG A 395 -4.54 -0.09 22.53
C ARG A 395 -3.05 -0.01 22.79
N PHE A 396 -2.31 -1.09 22.51
CA PHE A 396 -0.86 -1.13 22.64
C PHE A 396 -0.19 -0.07 21.75
N THR A 397 -0.57 0.02 20.48
CA THR A 397 0.02 0.97 19.54
C THR A 397 -0.21 2.41 20.01
N LYS A 398 -1.41 2.75 20.45
CA LYS A 398 -1.73 4.07 21.04
C LYS A 398 -0.90 4.35 22.29
N TRP A 399 -0.77 3.37 23.18
CA TRP A 399 0.05 3.46 24.37
C TRP A 399 1.53 3.65 24.04
N MET A 400 2.08 2.88 23.10
CA MET A 400 3.48 2.96 22.67
C MET A 400 3.81 4.33 22.06
N MET A 401 2.92 4.88 21.22
CA MET A 401 3.08 6.24 20.69
C MET A 401 3.17 7.28 21.81
N LYS A 402 2.25 7.23 22.78
CA LYS A 402 2.14 8.21 23.86
C LYS A 402 3.28 8.09 24.88
N ASN A 403 3.67 6.88 25.25
CA ASN A 403 4.58 6.63 26.38
C ASN A 403 6.02 6.37 25.94
N LYS A 404 6.25 5.85 24.73
CA LYS A 404 7.59 5.56 24.21
C LYS A 404 7.97 6.48 23.05
N GLY A 405 7.02 7.13 22.41
CA GLY A 405 7.27 8.03 21.28
C GLY A 405 7.62 7.29 19.98
N LEU A 406 7.25 6.01 19.86
CA LEU A 406 7.47 5.18 18.68
C LEU A 406 6.12 4.82 18.02
N ALA A 407 5.96 5.15 16.73
CA ALA A 407 4.75 4.81 16.00
C ALA A 407 4.88 3.49 15.25
N ALA A 408 3.81 2.72 15.29
CA ALA A 408 3.54 1.52 14.48
C ALA A 408 2.08 1.54 14.02
N ILE A 409 1.63 0.47 13.36
CA ILE A 409 0.22 0.29 12.98
C ILE A 409 -0.26 -1.06 13.52
N PRO A 410 -1.45 -1.12 14.15
CA PRO A 410 -1.99 -2.38 14.62
C PRO A 410 -2.35 -3.30 13.45
N LEU A 411 -2.10 -4.61 13.60
CA LEU A 411 -2.36 -5.59 12.54
C LEU A 411 -3.85 -5.84 12.34
N SER A 412 -4.66 -5.69 13.39
CA SER A 412 -6.12 -5.83 13.31
C SER A 412 -6.78 -4.93 12.25
N THR A 413 -6.13 -3.81 11.88
CA THR A 413 -6.61 -2.91 10.81
C THR A 413 -6.50 -3.49 9.40
N PHE A 414 -5.83 -4.63 9.24
CA PHE A 414 -5.65 -5.35 7.99
C PHE A 414 -6.53 -6.61 7.91
N TYR A 415 -7.52 -6.71 8.78
CA TYR A 415 -8.49 -7.80 8.82
C TYR A 415 -9.92 -7.28 8.72
N SER A 416 -10.80 -8.12 8.21
CA SER A 416 -12.24 -7.88 8.25
C SER A 416 -12.75 -7.78 9.69
N GLU A 417 -13.93 -7.19 9.86
CA GLU A 417 -14.58 -7.09 11.17
C GLU A 417 -14.76 -8.46 11.84
N ALA A 418 -15.00 -9.52 11.05
CA ALA A 418 -15.15 -10.89 11.54
C ALA A 418 -13.83 -11.47 12.09
N HIS A 419 -12.68 -11.06 11.58
CA HIS A 419 -11.38 -11.68 11.89
C HIS A 419 -10.40 -10.75 12.62
N LYS A 420 -10.72 -9.46 12.83
CA LYS A 420 -9.83 -8.48 13.49
C LYS A 420 -9.33 -8.90 14.87
N ASN A 421 -10.10 -9.72 15.59
CA ASN A 421 -9.76 -10.23 16.92
C ASN A 421 -9.00 -11.56 16.91
N ASN A 422 -8.73 -12.17 15.74
CA ASN A 422 -8.01 -13.44 15.67
C ASN A 422 -6.53 -13.28 16.01
N TYR A 423 -5.94 -12.13 15.67
CA TYR A 423 -4.51 -11.85 15.83
C TYR A 423 -4.25 -10.49 16.50
N PRO A 424 -4.82 -10.22 17.69
CA PRO A 424 -4.78 -8.91 18.33
C PRO A 424 -3.44 -8.58 19.01
N ASN A 425 -2.44 -9.45 18.86
CA ASN A 425 -1.13 -9.30 19.50
C ASN A 425 -0.03 -8.86 18.51
N PHE A 426 -0.40 -8.41 17.30
CA PHE A 426 0.60 -8.08 16.30
C PHE A 426 0.50 -6.62 15.86
N ILE A 427 1.66 -6.00 15.63
CA ILE A 427 1.76 -4.65 15.07
C ILE A 427 2.70 -4.65 13.88
N ARG A 428 2.50 -3.69 12.96
CA ARG A 428 3.33 -3.53 11.77
C ARG A 428 4.26 -2.34 11.88
N PHE A 429 5.53 -2.53 11.54
CA PHE A 429 6.54 -1.50 11.35
C PHE A 429 6.93 -1.37 9.88
N CYS A 430 7.38 -0.17 9.47
CA CYS A 430 8.00 0.11 8.18
C CYS A 430 9.49 0.33 8.39
N PHE A 431 10.34 -0.44 7.72
CA PHE A 431 11.79 -0.31 7.80
C PHE A 431 12.43 0.43 6.60
N ALA A 432 11.63 0.88 5.63
CA ALA A 432 12.12 1.77 4.58
C ALA A 432 12.30 3.19 5.13
N LYS A 433 13.33 3.34 5.97
CA LYS A 433 13.64 4.57 6.70
C LYS A 433 15.12 4.92 6.57
N GLU A 434 15.46 6.20 6.75
CA GLU A 434 16.85 6.62 6.86
C GLU A 434 17.55 5.93 8.03
N ASP A 435 18.86 5.79 7.97
CA ASP A 435 19.65 5.17 9.03
C ASP A 435 19.54 5.95 10.34
N ALA A 436 19.41 7.28 10.25
CA ALA A 436 19.17 8.14 11.41
C ALA A 436 17.82 7.84 12.09
N THR A 437 16.76 7.59 11.32
CA THR A 437 15.44 7.23 11.82
C THR A 437 15.46 5.85 12.49
N LEU A 438 16.09 4.86 11.87
CA LEU A 438 16.24 3.51 12.46
C LEU A 438 17.11 3.53 13.71
N LYS A 439 18.18 4.33 13.73
CA LYS A 439 19.00 4.53 14.91
C LYS A 439 18.18 5.15 16.06
N ALA A 440 17.42 6.20 15.78
CA ALA A 440 16.55 6.82 16.78
C ALA A 440 15.48 5.84 17.31
N ALA A 441 14.94 4.97 16.47
CA ALA A 441 14.04 3.89 16.88
C ALA A 441 14.75 2.91 17.82
N ASN A 442 15.97 2.47 17.46
CA ASN A 442 16.77 1.60 18.32
C ASN A 442 17.08 2.26 19.68
N ASP A 443 17.42 3.53 19.71
CA ASP A 443 17.71 4.26 20.96
C ASP A 443 16.47 4.29 21.88
N ILE A 444 15.27 4.48 21.33
CA ILE A 444 14.00 4.38 22.07
C ILE A 444 13.81 2.95 22.63
N LEU A 445 14.01 1.93 21.81
CA LEU A 445 13.86 0.53 22.22
C LEU A 445 14.88 0.15 23.31
N GLN A 446 16.14 0.56 23.19
CA GLN A 446 17.18 0.29 24.20
C GLN A 446 16.86 1.01 25.53
N LYS A 447 16.32 2.23 25.48
CA LYS A 447 15.85 2.92 26.68
C LYS A 447 14.71 2.15 27.34
N TRP A 448 13.75 1.69 26.55
CA TRP A 448 12.61 0.89 27.04
C TRP A 448 13.09 -0.41 27.72
N LYS A 449 14.08 -1.11 27.11
CA LYS A 449 14.68 -2.30 27.73
C LYS A 449 15.25 -2.02 29.12
N LYS A 450 16.01 -0.92 29.26
CA LYS A 450 16.62 -0.53 30.57
C LYS A 450 15.54 -0.25 31.63
N GLU A 451 14.47 0.42 31.26
CA GLU A 451 13.34 0.69 32.16
C GLU A 451 12.71 -0.61 32.66
N LYS A 452 12.52 -1.62 31.78
CA LYS A 452 11.98 -2.95 32.16
C LYS A 452 12.90 -3.76 33.09
N THR A 453 14.22 -3.64 32.95
CA THR A 453 15.17 -4.38 33.77
C THR A 453 15.41 -3.72 35.13
N SER A 454 14.99 -2.46 35.30
CA SER A 454 15.15 -1.69 36.54
C SER A 454 13.88 -1.67 37.41
N SER A 455 12.78 -2.20 36.87
CA SER A 455 11.47 -2.39 37.55
C SER A 455 11.32 -3.82 38.05
#